data_f8974323c45105ac7ecb58603e1081a1
#
_entry.id   f8974323c45105ac7ecb58603e1081a1
#
_cell.length_a   1.000
_cell.length_b   1.000
_cell.length_c   1.000
_cell.angle_alpha   90.00
_cell.angle_beta   90.00
_cell.angle_gamma   90.00
#
_symmetry.space_group_name_H-M   'P 1'
#
loop_
_entity.id
_entity.type
_entity.pdbx_description
1 polymer ?
#
loop_
_entity_poly.entity_id
_entity_poly.type
_entity_poly.pdbx_seq_one_letter_code
_entity_poly.pdbx_strand_id
1 'polypeptide(L)'
;DYMRPVLGYSENGTFDIDNVAPGLAFMMGVYEDAVEYADENDVVADPEIISEWKSVERSGRTKADNRFETIGPLCTTKWSQSWPYNKFCPVASWDSDEHVPVGCVATAMAQIMRYWAHPIQGTGTESYTPWCFDCYGFSYPQQTANFGETVYDWDNMPDKIYDNSPVEQIDAVATLSYHCGVAVKMKYEHHDGDGSTARGEHIPEAVTTYFSYAQCEFLDMFQSYDEWMDKLKESIIRRIPVYYQGCYASGCHAFVCDGMDPNELFHFNYGWGGKNDGFFAPDAIQYSHYGVGA
;
A
#
# COMPACT_ATOMS: atom_id res chain seq x y z
N ASP A 1 11.94 -26.38 -6.10
CA ASP A 1 12.31 -25.57 -7.30
C ASP A 1 11.09 -25.10 -8.10
N TYR A 2 9.92 -25.02 -7.49
CA TYR A 2 8.67 -24.58 -8.13
C TYR A 2 8.41 -23.08 -8.00
N MET A 3 9.19 -22.36 -7.20
CA MET A 3 9.15 -20.91 -7.04
C MET A 3 10.41 -20.28 -7.63
N ARG A 4 10.33 -19.02 -8.00
CA ARG A 4 11.48 -18.23 -8.46
C ARG A 4 12.59 -18.23 -7.38
N PRO A 5 13.88 -18.26 -7.76
CA PRO A 5 14.98 -18.24 -6.80
C PRO A 5 15.13 -16.92 -6.04
N VAL A 6 14.57 -15.83 -6.55
CA VAL A 6 14.53 -14.52 -5.89
C VAL A 6 13.10 -14.02 -5.92
N LEU A 7 12.50 -13.88 -4.73
CA LEU A 7 11.13 -13.38 -4.57
C LEU A 7 11.08 -11.89 -4.29
N GLY A 8 12.19 -11.29 -3.90
CA GLY A 8 12.26 -9.86 -3.70
C GLY A 8 13.60 -9.41 -3.12
N TYR A 9 13.80 -8.09 -3.18
CA TYR A 9 14.94 -7.41 -2.57
C TYR A 9 14.58 -5.98 -2.22
N SER A 10 15.23 -5.42 -1.20
CA SER A 10 15.20 -4.01 -0.88
C SER A 10 16.60 -3.43 -1.06
N GLU A 11 16.68 -2.20 -1.59
CA GLU A 11 17.94 -1.51 -1.78
C GLU A 11 18.44 -0.85 -0.48
N ASN A 12 17.59 -0.78 0.55
CA ASN A 12 17.86 -0.07 1.79
C ASN A 12 17.59 -0.93 3.02
N GLY A 13 18.50 -0.84 3.99
CA GLY A 13 18.35 -1.46 5.28
C GLY A 13 18.83 -2.93 5.34
N THR A 14 18.54 -3.56 6.47
CA THR A 14 18.76 -4.99 6.70
C THR A 14 17.41 -5.68 6.88
N PHE A 15 17.27 -6.88 6.35
CA PHE A 15 16.09 -7.68 6.56
C PHE A 15 16.10 -8.22 8.01
N ASP A 16 15.05 -7.90 8.75
CA ASP A 16 14.81 -8.38 10.11
C ASP A 16 13.39 -8.95 10.16
N ILE A 17 13.27 -10.27 10.21
CA ILE A 17 12.00 -10.99 10.16
C ILE A 17 11.06 -10.61 11.31
N ASP A 18 11.63 -10.27 12.48
CA ASP A 18 10.85 -9.94 13.67
C ASP A 18 10.33 -8.48 13.64
N ASN A 19 10.75 -7.71 12.62
CA ASN A 19 10.44 -6.29 12.53
C ASN A 19 10.27 -5.83 11.06
N VAL A 20 9.42 -6.52 10.31
CA VAL A 20 9.09 -6.16 8.92
C VAL A 20 7.89 -5.21 8.85
N ALA A 21 7.80 -4.44 7.77
CA ALA A 21 6.61 -3.66 7.48
C ALA A 21 5.40 -4.59 7.29
N PRO A 22 4.19 -4.23 7.78
CA PRO A 22 3.01 -5.09 7.70
C PRO A 22 2.68 -5.56 6.27
N GLY A 23 2.86 -4.68 5.27
CA GLY A 23 2.67 -5.05 3.86
C GLY A 23 3.67 -6.09 3.38
N LEU A 24 4.93 -6.06 3.84
CA LEU A 24 5.90 -7.10 3.53
C LEU A 24 5.58 -8.39 4.27
N ALA A 25 5.14 -8.33 5.53
CA ALA A 25 4.70 -9.51 6.28
C ALA A 25 3.54 -10.23 5.56
N PHE A 26 2.59 -9.46 5.00
CA PHE A 26 1.55 -10.00 4.12
C PHE A 26 2.15 -10.76 2.91
N MET A 27 3.06 -10.13 2.16
CA MET A 27 3.69 -10.75 0.99
C MET A 27 4.45 -12.04 1.36
N MET A 28 5.15 -12.04 2.48
CA MET A 28 5.86 -13.22 2.96
C MET A 28 4.91 -14.37 3.31
N GLY A 29 3.77 -14.07 3.96
CA GLY A 29 2.74 -15.07 4.23
C GLY A 29 2.20 -15.70 2.94
N VAL A 30 1.94 -14.90 1.90
CA VAL A 30 1.55 -15.43 0.58
C VAL A 30 2.61 -16.36 0.00
N TYR A 31 3.90 -16.05 0.18
CA TYR A 31 4.99 -16.92 -0.29
C TYR A 31 5.07 -18.23 0.51
N GLU A 32 4.85 -18.19 1.83
CA GLU A 32 4.83 -19.37 2.69
C GLU A 32 3.68 -20.32 2.30
N ASP A 33 2.46 -19.79 2.15
CA ASP A 33 1.30 -20.59 1.70
C ASP A 33 1.54 -21.22 0.33
N ALA A 34 2.20 -20.49 -0.57
CA ALA A 34 2.54 -20.99 -1.90
C ALA A 34 3.51 -22.17 -1.84
N VAL A 35 4.49 -22.15 -0.92
CA VAL A 35 5.41 -23.28 -0.68
C VAL A 35 4.64 -24.48 -0.14
N GLU A 36 3.83 -24.27 0.91
CA GLU A 36 3.04 -25.33 1.52
C GLU A 36 2.11 -26.02 0.51
N TYR A 37 1.41 -25.21 -0.26
CA TYR A 37 0.55 -25.76 -1.31
C TYR A 37 1.31 -26.57 -2.36
N ALA A 38 2.44 -26.06 -2.83
CA ALA A 38 3.21 -26.72 -3.86
C ALA A 38 3.76 -28.09 -3.36
N ASP A 39 4.15 -28.17 -2.07
CA ASP A 39 4.57 -29.42 -1.43
C ASP A 39 3.40 -30.41 -1.28
N GLU A 40 2.21 -29.93 -0.89
CA GLU A 40 1.04 -30.79 -0.70
C GLU A 40 0.45 -31.32 -2.02
N ASN A 41 0.63 -30.60 -3.13
CA ASN A 41 0.00 -30.91 -4.41
C ASN A 41 0.98 -31.39 -5.50
N ASP A 42 2.24 -31.71 -5.12
CA ASP A 42 3.27 -32.17 -6.05
C ASP A 42 3.40 -31.25 -7.29
N VAL A 43 3.37 -29.91 -7.06
CA VAL A 43 3.44 -28.92 -8.14
C VAL A 43 4.77 -29.04 -8.88
N VAL A 44 4.70 -29.11 -10.20
CA VAL A 44 5.88 -29.19 -11.07
C VAL A 44 6.26 -27.75 -11.47
N ALA A 45 7.54 -27.42 -11.27
CA ALA A 45 8.07 -26.12 -11.65
C ALA A 45 7.93 -25.84 -13.16
N ASP A 46 7.58 -24.59 -13.48
CA ASP A 46 7.62 -24.12 -14.86
C ASP A 46 9.04 -24.20 -15.44
N PRO A 47 9.21 -24.52 -16.72
CA PRO A 47 10.51 -24.55 -17.38
C PRO A 47 11.32 -23.25 -17.26
N GLU A 48 10.65 -22.10 -17.19
CA GLU A 48 11.30 -20.79 -16.99
C GLU A 48 11.90 -20.70 -15.59
N ILE A 49 11.15 -21.07 -14.55
CA ILE A 49 11.62 -21.13 -13.16
C ILE A 49 12.82 -22.08 -13.03
N ILE A 50 12.77 -23.26 -13.63
CA ILE A 50 13.90 -24.19 -13.67
C ILE A 50 15.13 -23.55 -14.32
N SER A 51 14.93 -22.75 -15.38
CA SER A 51 16.00 -22.03 -16.06
C SER A 51 16.59 -20.94 -15.18
N GLU A 52 15.78 -20.22 -14.41
CA GLU A 52 16.23 -19.19 -13.45
C GLU A 52 17.11 -19.84 -12.35
N TRP A 53 16.69 -20.94 -11.76
CA TRP A 53 17.48 -21.67 -10.76
C TRP A 53 18.84 -22.09 -11.32
N LYS A 54 18.89 -22.66 -12.52
CA LYS A 54 20.15 -23.01 -13.19
C LYS A 54 21.03 -21.81 -13.46
N SER A 55 20.45 -20.64 -13.70
CA SER A 55 21.20 -19.39 -13.89
C SER A 55 21.85 -18.94 -12.58
N VAL A 56 21.10 -18.97 -11.48
CA VAL A 56 21.61 -18.62 -10.14
C VAL A 56 22.73 -19.57 -9.71
N GLU A 57 22.57 -20.88 -9.89
CA GLU A 57 23.59 -21.89 -9.59
C GLU A 57 24.90 -21.66 -10.35
N ARG A 58 24.84 -21.19 -11.62
CA ARG A 58 26.01 -20.97 -12.47
C ARG A 58 26.69 -19.63 -12.22
N SER A 59 25.96 -18.59 -11.97
CA SER A 59 26.46 -17.22 -11.98
C SER A 59 26.25 -16.46 -10.66
N GLY A 60 25.51 -17.03 -9.72
CA GLY A 60 25.05 -16.32 -8.52
C GLY A 60 24.09 -15.17 -8.81
N ARG A 61 23.50 -15.12 -10.01
CA ARG A 61 22.59 -14.07 -10.46
C ARG A 61 21.41 -14.65 -11.24
N THR A 62 20.23 -14.09 -11.06
CA THR A 62 19.11 -14.33 -11.97
C THR A 62 19.43 -13.78 -13.36
N LYS A 63 18.87 -14.40 -14.38
CA LYS A 63 19.00 -13.91 -15.75
C LYS A 63 18.04 -12.72 -15.90
N ALA A 64 18.57 -11.51 -15.84
CA ALA A 64 17.78 -10.33 -16.14
C ALA A 64 17.23 -10.38 -17.57
N ASP A 65 15.93 -10.15 -17.71
CA ASP A 65 15.33 -9.92 -19.01
C ASP A 65 15.65 -8.48 -19.46
N ASN A 66 16.53 -8.33 -20.41
CA ASN A 66 16.96 -7.03 -20.93
C ASN A 66 15.90 -6.36 -21.84
N ARG A 67 14.62 -6.78 -21.79
CA ARG A 67 13.56 -6.21 -22.64
C ARG A 67 13.20 -4.78 -22.28
N PHE A 68 13.40 -4.37 -21.04
CA PHE A 68 13.16 -3.00 -20.58
C PHE A 68 14.11 -2.62 -19.43
N GLU A 69 14.23 -1.31 -19.19
CA GLU A 69 14.93 -0.78 -18.02
C GLU A 69 14.02 -0.76 -16.81
N THR A 70 14.60 -0.75 -15.60
CA THR A 70 13.84 -0.58 -14.36
C THR A 70 12.99 0.68 -14.41
N ILE A 71 11.72 0.55 -14.10
CA ILE A 71 10.76 1.65 -13.93
C ILE A 71 10.55 1.89 -12.46
N GLY A 72 10.66 3.13 -12.03
CA GLY A 72 10.41 3.53 -10.65
C GLY A 72 11.60 3.29 -9.70
N PRO A 73 11.39 3.42 -8.39
CA PRO A 73 10.10 3.80 -7.78
C PRO A 73 9.58 5.16 -8.28
N LEU A 74 8.27 5.24 -8.56
CA LEU A 74 7.63 6.45 -9.04
C LEU A 74 7.30 7.41 -7.87
N CYS A 75 6.82 6.87 -6.76
CA CYS A 75 6.54 7.62 -5.54
C CYS A 75 7.83 7.77 -4.72
N THR A 76 8.32 8.99 -4.59
CA THR A 76 9.51 9.28 -3.77
C THR A 76 9.18 9.37 -2.27
N THR A 77 7.88 9.49 -1.95
CA THR A 77 7.40 9.63 -0.58
C THR A 77 7.76 8.43 0.30
N LYS A 78 8.12 8.73 1.54
CA LYS A 78 8.39 7.76 2.62
C LYS A 78 7.46 8.07 3.80
N TRP A 79 6.16 8.15 3.50
CA TRP A 79 5.16 8.51 4.49
C TRP A 79 4.81 7.32 5.39
N SER A 80 4.24 7.64 6.54
CA SER A 80 3.86 6.69 7.58
C SER A 80 2.45 7.00 8.08
N GLN A 81 1.97 6.16 9.00
CA GLN A 81 0.62 6.29 9.57
C GLN A 81 0.62 6.95 10.94
N SER A 82 1.78 7.04 11.58
CA SER A 82 1.95 7.57 12.93
C SER A 82 2.30 9.06 12.91
N TRP A 83 2.50 9.65 14.08
CA TRP A 83 2.96 11.04 14.22
C TRP A 83 4.23 11.32 13.38
N PRO A 84 4.31 12.45 12.68
CA PRO A 84 3.35 13.58 12.65
C PRO A 84 2.28 13.49 11.53
N TYR A 85 2.23 12.40 10.76
CA TYR A 85 1.29 12.20 9.66
C TYR A 85 -0.18 12.17 10.10
N ASN A 86 -0.45 11.68 11.32
CA ASN A 86 -1.79 11.54 11.90
C ASN A 86 -2.24 12.73 12.74
N LYS A 87 -1.60 13.90 12.62
CA LYS A 87 -1.87 15.09 13.44
C LYS A 87 -3.36 15.47 13.51
N PHE A 88 -4.12 15.25 12.45
CA PHE A 88 -5.55 15.61 12.40
C PHE A 88 -6.49 14.42 12.57
N CYS A 89 -5.96 13.21 12.72
CA CYS A 89 -6.77 12.05 13.08
C CYS A 89 -7.33 12.21 14.51
N PRO A 90 -8.42 11.51 14.89
CA PRO A 90 -8.95 11.60 16.25
C PRO A 90 -7.94 11.15 17.31
N VAL A 91 -8.08 11.65 18.52
CA VAL A 91 -7.29 11.18 19.66
C VAL A 91 -7.68 9.76 20.06
N ALA A 92 -6.73 9.00 20.56
CA ALA A 92 -6.89 7.56 20.83
C ALA A 92 -7.84 7.26 21.98
N SER A 93 -7.90 8.13 23.01
CA SER A 93 -8.77 7.98 24.18
C SER A 93 -9.02 9.33 24.87
N TRP A 94 -9.90 9.35 25.89
CA TRP A 94 -10.22 10.54 26.68
C TRP A 94 -9.02 11.15 27.42
N ASP A 95 -8.07 10.30 27.80
CA ASP A 95 -6.93 10.67 28.65
C ASP A 95 -5.61 10.71 27.88
N SER A 96 -5.65 10.72 26.53
CA SER A 96 -4.46 10.70 25.67
C SER A 96 -4.47 11.86 24.72
N ASP A 97 -3.29 12.47 24.53
CA ASP A 97 -3.01 13.40 23.43
C ASP A 97 -2.51 12.65 22.17
N GLU A 98 -2.42 11.33 22.23
CA GLU A 98 -1.98 10.50 21.11
C GLU A 98 -3.11 10.35 20.08
N HIS A 99 -2.77 10.55 18.81
CA HIS A 99 -3.70 10.37 17.71
C HIS A 99 -3.65 8.93 17.17
N VAL A 100 -4.81 8.42 16.79
CA VAL A 100 -4.89 7.12 16.11
C VAL A 100 -4.17 7.15 14.76
N PRO A 101 -3.71 6.00 14.25
CA PRO A 101 -3.05 5.95 12.94
C PRO A 101 -3.93 6.50 11.81
N VAL A 102 -3.26 7.04 10.78
CA VAL A 102 -3.92 7.46 9.52
C VAL A 102 -4.70 6.33 8.87
N GLY A 103 -4.17 5.09 8.95
CA GLY A 103 -4.65 3.92 8.24
C GLY A 103 -3.97 3.71 6.89
N CYS A 104 -3.68 2.44 6.58
CA CYS A 104 -2.90 2.07 5.40
C CYS A 104 -3.57 2.49 4.08
N VAL A 105 -4.89 2.38 3.99
CA VAL A 105 -5.67 2.79 2.81
C VAL A 105 -5.49 4.28 2.51
N ALA A 106 -5.65 5.14 3.53
CA ALA A 106 -5.50 6.58 3.37
C ALA A 106 -4.05 6.98 3.07
N THR A 107 -3.07 6.30 3.70
CA THR A 107 -1.65 6.55 3.45
C THR A 107 -1.27 6.19 2.02
N ALA A 108 -1.72 5.05 1.50
CA ALA A 108 -1.47 4.66 0.10
C ALA A 108 -2.10 5.65 -0.89
N MET A 109 -3.38 6.04 -0.66
CA MET A 109 -4.05 7.07 -1.46
C MET A 109 -3.26 8.38 -1.47
N ALA A 110 -2.88 8.88 -0.28
CA ALA A 110 -2.19 10.16 -0.13
C ALA A 110 -0.84 10.17 -0.87
N GLN A 111 -0.07 9.08 -0.83
CA GLN A 111 1.20 8.96 -1.56
C GLN A 111 1.01 8.99 -3.09
N ILE A 112 -0.02 8.32 -3.61
CA ILE A 112 -0.36 8.36 -5.04
C ILE A 112 -0.81 9.78 -5.44
N MET A 113 -1.65 10.43 -4.62
CA MET A 113 -2.10 11.80 -4.87
C MET A 113 -0.92 12.79 -4.83
N ARG A 114 0.04 12.59 -3.94
CA ARG A 114 1.27 13.39 -3.88
C ARG A 114 2.13 13.24 -5.15
N TYR A 115 2.23 12.03 -5.70
CA TYR A 115 2.91 11.80 -6.99
C TYR A 115 2.32 12.64 -8.12
N TRP A 116 0.98 12.72 -8.19
CA TRP A 116 0.28 13.51 -9.21
C TRP A 116 0.18 15.01 -8.88
N ALA A 117 0.43 15.40 -7.62
CA ALA A 117 0.14 16.74 -7.09
C ALA A 117 -1.28 17.20 -7.48
N HIS A 118 -2.26 16.31 -7.28
CA HIS A 118 -3.65 16.50 -7.71
C HIS A 118 -4.64 16.01 -6.64
N PRO A 119 -5.78 16.74 -6.45
CA PRO A 119 -6.18 18.01 -7.09
C PRO A 119 -5.51 19.23 -6.43
N ILE A 120 -5.60 20.40 -7.07
CA ILE A 120 -5.24 21.68 -6.40
C ILE A 120 -6.25 21.99 -5.29
N GLN A 121 -7.54 21.78 -5.56
CA GLN A 121 -8.63 21.96 -4.60
C GLN A 121 -9.61 20.81 -4.76
N GLY A 122 -10.13 20.29 -3.65
CA GLY A 122 -11.12 19.23 -3.65
C GLY A 122 -12.53 19.72 -3.95
N THR A 123 -13.53 18.85 -3.79
CA THR A 123 -14.94 19.13 -4.08
C THR A 123 -15.82 18.64 -2.96
N GLY A 124 -16.81 19.46 -2.54
CA GLY A 124 -17.81 19.08 -1.56
C GLY A 124 -17.29 18.91 -0.13
N THR A 125 -18.08 18.23 0.66
CA THR A 125 -17.82 17.96 2.11
C THR A 125 -18.32 16.56 2.44
N GLU A 126 -17.60 15.84 3.27
CA GLU A 126 -18.03 14.58 3.87
C GLU A 126 -18.00 14.68 5.40
N SER A 127 -18.99 14.09 6.04
CA SER A 127 -19.07 13.98 7.51
C SER A 127 -19.65 12.64 7.90
N TYR A 128 -18.98 11.93 8.79
CA TYR A 128 -19.47 10.67 9.32
C TYR A 128 -18.98 10.47 10.76
N THR A 129 -19.66 9.61 11.51
CA THR A 129 -19.20 9.17 12.83
C THR A 129 -18.55 7.80 12.64
N PRO A 130 -17.25 7.64 12.97
CA PRO A 130 -16.59 6.34 12.89
C PRO A 130 -17.30 5.33 13.78
N TRP A 131 -17.60 4.16 13.23
CA TRP A 131 -18.18 3.07 13.98
C TRP A 131 -17.08 2.35 14.76
N CYS A 132 -17.28 2.23 16.09
CA CYS A 132 -16.37 1.48 16.94
C CYS A 132 -17.08 0.25 17.51
N PHE A 133 -16.47 -0.93 17.35
CA PHE A 133 -17.08 -2.18 17.83
C PHE A 133 -16.81 -2.44 19.30
N ASP A 134 -15.66 -2.02 19.84
CA ASP A 134 -15.22 -2.36 21.19
C ASP A 134 -14.46 -1.22 21.89
N CYS A 135 -15.07 -0.03 21.87
CA CYS A 135 -14.42 1.18 22.39
C CYS A 135 -14.52 1.34 23.92
N TYR A 136 -14.86 0.34 24.69
CA TYR A 136 -14.94 0.44 26.16
C TYR A 136 -15.63 1.71 26.67
N GLY A 137 -16.70 2.15 25.99
CA GLY A 137 -17.41 3.38 26.30
C GLY A 137 -16.83 4.65 25.66
N PHE A 138 -15.69 4.58 24.96
CA PHE A 138 -15.17 5.67 24.14
C PHE A 138 -15.77 5.62 22.73
N SER A 139 -16.21 6.76 22.24
CA SER A 139 -16.74 6.92 20.88
C SER A 139 -15.98 8.05 20.20
N TYR A 140 -15.40 7.79 19.04
CA TYR A 140 -14.74 8.85 18.26
C TYR A 140 -15.76 9.92 17.84
N PRO A 141 -15.38 11.20 17.88
CA PRO A 141 -16.26 12.28 17.42
C PRO A 141 -16.54 12.15 15.92
N GLN A 142 -17.57 12.88 15.47
CA GLN A 142 -17.82 13.02 14.05
C GLN A 142 -16.56 13.54 13.34
N GLN A 143 -16.17 12.88 12.28
CA GLN A 143 -15.09 13.28 11.40
C GLN A 143 -15.66 14.08 10.22
N THR A 144 -14.99 15.15 9.84
CA THR A 144 -15.45 16.05 8.76
C THR A 144 -14.28 16.54 7.95
N ALA A 145 -14.41 16.52 6.63
CA ALA A 145 -13.49 17.13 5.69
C ALA A 145 -14.22 18.02 4.70
N ASN A 146 -13.82 19.30 4.62
CA ASN A 146 -14.35 20.29 3.69
C ASN A 146 -13.46 20.36 2.45
N PHE A 147 -13.55 19.36 1.59
CA PHE A 147 -12.70 19.22 0.41
C PHE A 147 -12.80 20.44 -0.50
N GLY A 148 -14.03 20.94 -0.73
CA GLY A 148 -14.28 22.10 -1.58
C GLY A 148 -13.72 23.42 -1.07
N GLU A 149 -13.38 23.52 0.20
CA GLU A 149 -12.75 24.70 0.80
C GLU A 149 -11.24 24.53 1.01
N THR A 150 -10.71 23.34 0.70
CA THR A 150 -9.30 23.01 0.94
C THR A 150 -8.49 23.09 -0.34
N VAL A 151 -7.50 23.96 -0.33
CA VAL A 151 -6.42 23.99 -1.33
C VAL A 151 -5.25 23.15 -0.79
N TYR A 152 -4.86 22.12 -1.52
CA TYR A 152 -3.75 21.25 -1.13
C TYR A 152 -2.42 21.88 -1.47
N ASP A 153 -1.59 22.10 -0.45
CA ASP A 153 -0.30 22.77 -0.59
C ASP A 153 0.81 21.75 -0.93
N TRP A 154 0.82 21.33 -2.19
CA TRP A 154 1.74 20.32 -2.70
C TRP A 154 3.22 20.68 -2.56
N ASP A 155 3.55 21.98 -2.58
CA ASP A 155 4.93 22.44 -2.42
C ASP A 155 5.46 22.23 -0.99
N ASN A 156 4.56 22.21 0.00
CA ASN A 156 4.86 21.89 1.38
C ASN A 156 4.64 20.43 1.77
N MET A 157 4.54 19.52 0.80
CA MET A 157 4.46 18.08 1.04
C MET A 157 5.78 17.39 0.64
N PRO A 158 6.82 17.38 1.49
CA PRO A 158 8.09 16.73 1.19
C PRO A 158 7.96 15.20 1.20
N ASP A 159 8.97 14.51 0.70
CA ASP A 159 9.01 13.05 0.65
C ASP A 159 8.96 12.40 2.05
N LYS A 160 9.38 13.11 3.08
CA LYS A 160 9.30 12.66 4.48
C LYS A 160 9.16 13.84 5.42
N ILE A 161 8.36 13.69 6.48
CA ILE A 161 8.25 14.64 7.60
C ILE A 161 8.69 13.99 8.91
N TYR A 162 9.14 14.81 9.84
CA TYR A 162 9.62 14.45 11.15
C TYR A 162 8.95 15.33 12.21
N ASP A 163 9.09 15.01 13.49
CA ASP A 163 8.53 15.76 14.61
C ASP A 163 8.95 17.24 14.63
N ASN A 164 10.14 17.52 14.13
CA ASN A 164 10.72 18.86 14.05
C ASN A 164 10.65 19.49 12.66
N SER A 165 9.89 18.91 11.74
CA SER A 165 9.64 19.53 10.44
C SER A 165 8.87 20.85 10.59
N PRO A 166 8.99 21.79 9.65
CA PRO A 166 8.18 23.01 9.65
C PRO A 166 6.68 22.67 9.78
N VAL A 167 5.96 23.46 10.56
CA VAL A 167 4.54 23.21 10.84
C VAL A 167 3.70 23.19 9.56
N GLU A 168 4.05 24.01 8.59
CA GLU A 168 3.40 24.08 7.27
C GLU A 168 3.51 22.76 6.51
N GLN A 169 4.65 22.08 6.60
CA GLN A 169 4.86 20.77 5.99
C GLN A 169 4.08 19.68 6.70
N ILE A 170 4.10 19.69 8.04
CA ILE A 170 3.31 18.75 8.84
C ILE A 170 1.83 18.93 8.53
N ASP A 171 1.34 20.17 8.51
CA ASP A 171 -0.07 20.47 8.28
C ASP A 171 -0.50 20.10 6.87
N ALA A 172 0.31 20.36 5.86
CA ALA A 172 0.00 19.99 4.48
C ALA A 172 -0.16 18.47 4.33
N VAL A 173 0.82 17.69 4.80
CA VAL A 173 0.79 16.23 4.70
C VAL A 173 -0.31 15.63 5.56
N ALA A 174 -0.46 16.09 6.81
CA ALA A 174 -1.49 15.58 7.71
C ALA A 174 -2.91 15.91 7.24
N THR A 175 -3.12 17.08 6.63
CA THR A 175 -4.42 17.44 6.02
C THR A 175 -4.79 16.47 4.91
N LEU A 176 -3.88 16.20 3.96
CA LEU A 176 -4.14 15.26 2.88
C LEU A 176 -4.41 13.85 3.42
N SER A 177 -3.58 13.38 4.34
CA SER A 177 -3.72 12.06 4.98
C SER A 177 -5.06 11.90 5.68
N TYR A 178 -5.47 12.89 6.48
CA TYR A 178 -6.76 12.90 7.16
C TYR A 178 -7.94 12.96 6.18
N HIS A 179 -7.85 13.81 5.15
CA HIS A 179 -8.88 13.91 4.13
C HIS A 179 -9.06 12.61 3.35
N CYS A 180 -7.98 11.92 3.00
CA CYS A 180 -8.06 10.57 2.43
C CYS A 180 -8.81 9.61 3.34
N GLY A 181 -8.52 9.64 4.66
CA GLY A 181 -9.23 8.83 5.65
C GLY A 181 -10.72 9.15 5.74
N VAL A 182 -11.08 10.44 5.76
CA VAL A 182 -12.50 10.85 5.77
C VAL A 182 -13.22 10.44 4.49
N ALA A 183 -12.58 10.58 3.33
CA ALA A 183 -13.16 10.24 2.04
C ALA A 183 -13.54 8.76 1.91
N VAL A 184 -12.75 7.86 2.53
CA VAL A 184 -13.04 6.42 2.54
C VAL A 184 -13.81 5.96 3.79
N LYS A 185 -14.27 6.88 4.62
CA LYS A 185 -15.00 6.60 5.88
C LYS A 185 -14.21 5.69 6.81
N MET A 186 -12.96 6.07 7.09
CA MET A 186 -12.02 5.31 7.92
C MET A 186 -12.64 4.92 9.25
N LYS A 187 -12.61 3.64 9.59
CA LYS A 187 -12.83 3.15 10.94
C LYS A 187 -11.55 3.42 11.72
N TYR A 188 -11.52 4.54 12.42
CA TYR A 188 -10.38 4.89 13.25
C TYR A 188 -10.30 4.01 14.49
N GLU A 189 -9.12 3.51 14.80
CA GLU A 189 -8.87 2.64 15.94
C GLU A 189 -7.42 2.77 16.42
N HIS A 190 -7.18 2.56 17.71
CA HIS A 190 -5.85 2.63 18.31
C HIS A 190 -4.99 1.42 17.92
N HIS A 191 -3.67 1.55 18.08
CA HIS A 191 -2.70 0.49 17.75
C HIS A 191 -2.88 -0.82 18.52
N ASP A 192 -3.50 -0.80 19.70
CA ASP A 192 -3.75 -2.01 20.51
C ASP A 192 -4.88 -2.90 19.96
N GLY A 193 -5.59 -2.40 18.92
CA GLY A 193 -6.55 -3.15 18.12
C GLY A 193 -6.01 -3.44 16.72
N ASP A 194 -6.91 -3.60 15.74
CA ASP A 194 -6.57 -3.83 14.33
C ASP A 194 -5.96 -2.59 13.63
N GLY A 195 -5.86 -1.45 14.36
CA GLY A 195 -5.51 -0.15 13.82
C GLY A 195 -6.62 0.45 12.94
N SER A 196 -6.35 1.64 12.38
CA SER A 196 -7.33 2.34 11.52
C SER A 196 -7.49 1.61 10.18
N THR A 197 -8.73 1.22 9.85
CA THR A 197 -9.05 0.41 8.67
C THR A 197 -10.12 1.04 7.79
N ALA A 198 -10.07 0.81 6.48
CA ALA A 198 -11.10 1.17 5.52
C ALA A 198 -11.17 0.13 4.39
N ARG A 199 -12.27 0.12 3.66
CA ARG A 199 -12.40 -0.73 2.47
C ARG A 199 -11.81 -0.04 1.26
N GLY A 200 -10.86 -0.69 0.58
CA GLY A 200 -10.25 -0.18 -0.65
C GLY A 200 -11.27 0.04 -1.79
N GLU A 201 -12.35 -0.72 -1.79
CA GLU A 201 -13.46 -0.57 -2.73
C GLU A 201 -14.14 0.81 -2.68
N HIS A 202 -13.96 1.57 -1.60
CA HIS A 202 -14.47 2.94 -1.49
C HIS A 202 -13.59 3.98 -2.22
N ILE A 203 -12.37 3.61 -2.60
CA ILE A 203 -11.41 4.54 -3.23
C ILE A 203 -11.93 5.12 -4.55
N PRO A 204 -12.50 4.32 -5.50
CA PRO A 204 -13.00 4.86 -6.75
C PRO A 204 -14.05 5.95 -6.55
N GLU A 205 -15.01 5.75 -5.65
CA GLU A 205 -16.01 6.75 -5.31
C GLU A 205 -15.37 7.96 -4.63
N ALA A 206 -14.48 7.75 -3.68
CA ALA A 206 -13.82 8.81 -2.93
C ALA A 206 -13.00 9.76 -3.84
N VAL A 207 -12.16 9.20 -4.72
CA VAL A 207 -11.30 10.03 -5.58
C VAL A 207 -12.08 10.77 -6.66
N THR A 208 -13.15 10.18 -7.19
CA THR A 208 -14.00 10.83 -8.20
C THR A 208 -14.93 11.87 -7.61
N THR A 209 -15.43 11.65 -6.38
CA THR A 209 -16.37 12.56 -5.73
C THR A 209 -15.66 13.75 -5.11
N TYR A 210 -14.57 13.53 -4.38
CA TYR A 210 -13.95 14.56 -3.54
C TYR A 210 -12.65 15.13 -4.11
N PHE A 211 -11.95 14.37 -4.94
CA PHE A 211 -10.60 14.71 -5.40
C PHE A 211 -10.49 14.96 -6.90
N SER A 212 -11.62 15.12 -7.59
CA SER A 212 -11.70 15.51 -9.01
C SER A 212 -10.94 14.57 -9.96
N TYR A 213 -10.73 13.30 -9.61
CA TYR A 213 -10.25 12.30 -10.56
C TYR A 213 -11.38 11.95 -11.53
N ALA A 214 -11.05 11.83 -12.83
CA ALA A 214 -12.03 11.55 -13.86
C ALA A 214 -12.59 10.12 -13.78
N GLN A 215 -11.73 9.17 -13.39
CA GLN A 215 -12.09 7.76 -13.21
C GLN A 215 -11.09 7.06 -12.29
N CYS A 216 -11.54 6.01 -11.65
CA CYS A 216 -10.70 5.06 -10.92
C CYS A 216 -11.36 3.68 -11.05
N GLU A 217 -10.56 2.66 -11.30
CA GLU A 217 -11.03 1.28 -11.43
C GLU A 217 -10.46 0.48 -10.24
N PHE A 218 -11.28 -0.37 -9.67
CA PHE A 218 -10.86 -1.34 -8.66
C PHE A 218 -10.93 -2.73 -9.29
N LEU A 219 -9.81 -3.43 -9.33
CA LEU A 219 -9.69 -4.76 -9.92
C LEU A 219 -9.46 -5.80 -8.83
N ASP A 220 -10.18 -6.90 -8.94
CA ASP A 220 -10.02 -8.05 -8.07
C ASP A 220 -9.28 -9.16 -8.83
N MET A 221 -8.10 -9.56 -8.33
CA MET A 221 -7.27 -10.60 -8.93
C MET A 221 -7.97 -11.96 -9.00
N PHE A 222 -8.95 -12.21 -8.10
CA PHE A 222 -9.72 -13.48 -8.09
C PHE A 222 -10.73 -13.59 -9.23
N GLN A 223 -11.07 -12.49 -9.90
CA GLN A 223 -11.94 -12.53 -11.07
C GLN A 223 -11.20 -12.96 -12.34
N SER A 224 -9.98 -12.43 -12.52
CA SER A 224 -9.09 -12.80 -13.63
C SER A 224 -7.67 -12.40 -13.28
N TYR A 225 -6.84 -13.37 -12.92
CA TYR A 225 -5.43 -13.14 -12.59
C TYR A 225 -4.66 -12.53 -13.77
N ASP A 226 -4.83 -13.08 -14.97
CA ASP A 226 -4.09 -12.61 -16.15
C ASP A 226 -4.46 -11.15 -16.49
N GLU A 227 -5.75 -10.81 -16.46
CA GLU A 227 -6.20 -9.44 -16.70
C GLU A 227 -5.65 -8.48 -15.62
N TRP A 228 -5.68 -8.90 -14.36
CA TRP A 228 -5.15 -8.11 -13.25
C TRP A 228 -3.65 -7.86 -13.41
N MET A 229 -2.87 -8.89 -13.74
CA MET A 229 -1.42 -8.79 -13.95
C MET A 229 -1.09 -7.90 -15.15
N ASP A 230 -1.80 -8.06 -16.26
CA ASP A 230 -1.62 -7.25 -17.47
C ASP A 230 -1.90 -5.76 -17.17
N LYS A 231 -2.97 -5.47 -16.44
CA LYS A 231 -3.34 -4.11 -16.02
C LYS A 231 -2.30 -3.51 -15.07
N LEU A 232 -1.78 -4.30 -14.12
CA LEU A 232 -0.72 -3.86 -13.21
C LEU A 232 0.55 -3.50 -14.01
N LYS A 233 1.02 -4.38 -14.90
CA LYS A 233 2.16 -4.14 -15.78
C LYS A 233 1.95 -2.91 -16.68
N GLU A 234 0.81 -2.81 -17.35
CA GLU A 234 0.46 -1.67 -18.20
C GLU A 234 0.52 -0.35 -17.42
N SER A 235 -0.04 -0.33 -16.21
CA SER A 235 -0.05 0.86 -15.36
C SER A 235 1.38 1.31 -15.04
N ILE A 236 2.25 0.40 -14.60
CA ILE A 236 3.64 0.74 -14.26
C ILE A 236 4.43 1.19 -15.51
N ILE A 237 4.26 0.52 -16.66
CA ILE A 237 4.88 0.92 -17.93
C ILE A 237 4.46 2.36 -18.32
N ARG A 238 3.21 2.73 -18.07
CA ARG A 238 2.68 4.09 -18.30
C ARG A 238 3.04 5.07 -17.18
N ARG A 239 3.83 4.66 -16.20
CA ARG A 239 4.22 5.46 -15.03
C ARG A 239 3.03 5.91 -14.18
N ILE A 240 2.09 5.01 -13.98
CA ILE A 240 0.91 5.20 -13.13
C ILE A 240 1.09 4.35 -11.88
N PRO A 241 1.35 4.95 -10.70
CA PRO A 241 1.39 4.18 -9.45
C PRO A 241 0.01 3.64 -9.12
N VAL A 242 -0.02 2.42 -8.60
CA VAL A 242 -1.24 1.66 -8.36
C VAL A 242 -1.45 1.46 -6.87
N TYR A 243 -2.67 1.73 -6.39
CA TYR A 243 -3.09 1.26 -5.09
C TYR A 243 -3.15 -0.27 -5.10
N TYR A 244 -2.49 -0.88 -4.15
CA TYR A 244 -2.44 -2.33 -4.00
C TYR A 244 -2.89 -2.71 -2.59
N GLN A 245 -3.66 -3.78 -2.47
CA GLN A 245 -4.04 -4.32 -1.17
C GLN A 245 -4.06 -5.84 -1.20
N GLY A 246 -3.83 -6.43 -0.03
CA GLY A 246 -3.99 -7.84 0.18
C GLY A 246 -4.37 -8.15 1.62
N CYS A 247 -4.98 -9.31 1.83
CA CYS A 247 -5.38 -9.82 3.13
C CYS A 247 -4.73 -11.18 3.39
N TYR A 248 -4.20 -11.35 4.59
CA TYR A 248 -3.62 -12.59 5.08
C TYR A 248 -4.09 -12.85 6.52
N ALA A 249 -3.74 -13.98 7.12
CA ALA A 249 -4.12 -14.33 8.50
C ALA A 249 -3.76 -13.26 9.54
N SER A 250 -2.72 -12.46 9.28
CA SER A 250 -2.27 -11.34 10.11
C SER A 250 -3.07 -10.04 9.93
N GLY A 251 -4.04 -10.00 9.01
CA GLY A 251 -4.84 -8.81 8.69
C GLY A 251 -4.72 -8.37 7.23
N CYS A 252 -5.40 -7.29 6.88
CA CYS A 252 -5.37 -6.69 5.55
C CYS A 252 -4.47 -5.47 5.54
N HIS A 253 -3.65 -5.32 4.48
CA HIS A 253 -2.81 -4.15 4.30
C HIS A 253 -2.95 -3.54 2.91
N ALA A 254 -2.91 -2.21 2.87
CA ALA A 254 -2.87 -1.42 1.66
C ALA A 254 -1.52 -0.71 1.54
N PHE A 255 -0.99 -0.66 0.33
CA PHE A 255 0.29 -0.05 0.00
C PHE A 255 0.32 0.39 -1.47
N VAL A 256 1.43 0.92 -1.94
CA VAL A 256 1.56 1.40 -3.33
C VAL A 256 2.47 0.47 -4.12
N CYS A 257 2.01 0.05 -5.29
CA CYS A 257 2.86 -0.54 -6.32
C CYS A 257 3.26 0.56 -7.30
N ASP A 258 4.56 0.85 -7.43
CA ASP A 258 5.03 2.03 -8.14
C ASP A 258 6.33 1.83 -8.93
N GLY A 259 6.65 0.61 -9.26
CA GLY A 259 7.80 0.30 -10.10
C GLY A 259 7.84 -1.15 -10.55
N MET A 260 8.74 -1.45 -11.44
CA MET A 260 9.00 -2.81 -11.92
C MET A 260 10.44 -2.92 -12.44
N ASP A 261 11.13 -3.99 -12.08
CA ASP A 261 12.47 -4.30 -12.56
C ASP A 261 12.44 -5.19 -13.83
N PRO A 262 13.59 -5.40 -14.52
CA PRO A 262 13.66 -6.26 -15.69
C PRO A 262 13.34 -7.75 -15.44
N ASN A 263 13.27 -8.17 -14.20
CA ASN A 263 12.88 -9.54 -13.83
C ASN A 263 11.40 -9.63 -13.45
N GLU A 264 10.62 -8.56 -13.71
CA GLU A 264 9.21 -8.47 -13.36
C GLU A 264 8.96 -8.58 -11.84
N LEU A 265 9.91 -8.13 -11.02
CA LEU A 265 9.66 -7.82 -9.62
C LEU A 265 9.09 -6.41 -9.54
N PHE A 266 7.99 -6.24 -8.85
CA PHE A 266 7.32 -4.95 -8.69
C PHE A 266 7.83 -4.23 -7.45
N HIS A 267 8.03 -2.91 -7.57
CA HIS A 267 8.38 -2.09 -6.43
C HIS A 267 7.14 -1.78 -5.60
N PHE A 268 7.25 -2.00 -4.29
CA PHE A 268 6.21 -1.68 -3.32
C PHE A 268 6.72 -0.67 -2.30
N ASN A 269 5.92 0.38 -2.08
CA ASN A 269 6.06 1.34 -1.00
C ASN A 269 5.00 1.01 0.05
N TYR A 270 5.43 0.48 1.18
CA TYR A 270 4.54 -0.08 2.21
C TYR A 270 3.89 0.97 3.11
N GLY A 271 4.16 2.27 2.92
CA GLY A 271 3.60 3.32 3.77
C GLY A 271 4.07 3.24 5.23
N TRP A 272 5.29 2.74 5.45
CA TRP A 272 5.90 2.51 6.75
C TRP A 272 7.20 3.29 6.94
N GLY A 273 7.18 4.57 6.52
CA GLY A 273 8.33 5.47 6.62
C GLY A 273 9.51 5.10 5.70
N GLY A 274 9.26 4.33 4.65
CA GLY A 274 10.27 3.80 3.73
C GLY A 274 10.90 2.49 4.18
N LYS A 275 10.44 1.91 5.29
CA LYS A 275 10.96 0.65 5.80
C LYS A 275 10.51 -0.52 4.93
N ASN A 276 11.46 -1.35 4.52
CA ASN A 276 11.29 -2.51 3.68
C ASN A 276 10.76 -2.24 2.26
N ASP A 277 10.63 -0.98 1.84
CA ASP A 277 10.30 -0.69 0.44
C ASP A 277 11.30 -1.39 -0.48
N GLY A 278 10.83 -1.94 -1.59
CA GLY A 278 11.69 -2.71 -2.49
C GLY A 278 10.93 -3.40 -3.60
N PHE A 279 11.63 -4.24 -4.33
CA PHE A 279 11.12 -5.01 -5.45
C PHE A 279 10.79 -6.43 -5.02
N PHE A 280 9.54 -6.86 -5.24
CA PHE A 280 9.04 -8.17 -4.83
C PHE A 280 8.15 -8.78 -5.90
N ALA A 281 8.10 -10.10 -5.97
CA ALA A 281 7.13 -10.79 -6.80
C ALA A 281 5.71 -10.48 -6.30
N PRO A 282 4.78 -10.08 -7.17
CA PRO A 282 3.40 -9.78 -6.76
C PRO A 282 2.65 -11.05 -6.37
N ASP A 283 3.16 -12.20 -6.77
CA ASP A 283 2.71 -13.55 -6.46
C ASP A 283 3.93 -14.47 -6.30
N ALA A 284 3.75 -15.58 -5.65
CA ALA A 284 4.82 -16.56 -5.45
C ALA A 284 4.74 -17.73 -6.46
N ILE A 285 3.54 -18.01 -6.95
CA ILE A 285 3.22 -19.00 -7.98
C ILE A 285 2.14 -18.34 -8.85
N GLN A 286 2.12 -18.61 -10.14
CA GLN A 286 1.02 -18.19 -11.02
C GLN A 286 -0.28 -18.85 -10.55
N TYR A 287 -1.00 -18.17 -9.67
CA TYR A 287 -2.24 -18.65 -9.05
C TYR A 287 -3.44 -18.61 -10.00
N SER A 288 -3.32 -19.23 -11.17
CA SER A 288 -4.51 -19.43 -12.02
C SER A 288 -5.56 -20.38 -11.42
N HIS A 289 -5.31 -20.95 -10.22
CA HIS A 289 -6.12 -22.06 -9.72
C HIS A 289 -6.52 -22.04 -8.24
N TYR A 290 -6.26 -20.97 -7.48
CA TYR A 290 -6.62 -20.97 -6.06
C TYR A 290 -7.79 -20.05 -5.73
N GLY A 291 -8.96 -20.66 -5.65
CA GLY A 291 -9.97 -20.18 -4.72
C GLY A 291 -9.48 -20.46 -3.31
N VAL A 292 -8.72 -19.56 -2.69
CA VAL A 292 -8.58 -19.58 -1.25
C VAL A 292 -9.95 -19.17 -0.71
N GLY A 293 -10.64 -20.14 -0.09
CA GLY A 293 -11.95 -19.93 0.48
C GLY A 293 -11.95 -18.76 1.45
N ALA A 294 -13.01 -17.98 1.38
CA ALA A 294 -13.34 -16.87 2.22
C ALA A 294 -13.37 -17.22 3.70
#